data_07d17b44dbc884d95c2565d5222ced72
#
_entry.id   07d17b44dbc884d95c2565d5222ced72
#
_cell.length_a   1.000
_cell.length_b   1.000
_cell.length_c   1.000
_cell.angle_alpha   90.00
_cell.angle_beta   90.00
_cell.angle_gamma   90.00
#
_symmetry.space_group_name_H-M   'P 1'
#
loop_
_entity.id
_entity.type
_entity.pdbx_description
1 polymer ?
#
loop_
_entity_poly.entity_id
_entity_poly.type
_entity_poly.pdbx_seq_one_letter_code
_entity_poly.pdbx_strand_id
1 'polypeptide(L)'
;MSDWLGLEGARVLVAGAGTLGGALVQGFIGAGARVAVIDVSEARLAELGSATGVDGDRLVVADLSGAAGASTAMARAQAALGGLDVFVHGVGINDRRPIPDYAESDWDRIVAVNLSSAFFTAQIALEAMRAQQHGRVVFFSSVAGLMGHRNHGPYAATKGAINQLTKVMAHEYAADGITVNAVAPGYMETNLTTAYLNAHPAERERLLTLIPAGRFGQLDEVVGPVLFLASRQASFVTGHILYIDGGRTVV
;
A
#
# COMPACT_ATOMS: atom_id res chain seq x y z
N MET A 1 8.73 22.12 -15.54
CA MET A 1 9.35 20.78 -15.75
C MET A 1 8.29 19.95 -16.45
N SER A 2 8.64 19.18 -17.47
CA SER A 2 7.65 18.30 -18.13
C SER A 2 7.13 17.28 -17.12
N ASP A 3 5.81 17.04 -17.08
CA ASP A 3 5.19 15.95 -16.30
C ASP A 3 5.64 14.60 -16.87
N TRP A 4 6.89 14.22 -16.56
CA TRP A 4 7.49 12.98 -17.05
C TRP A 4 6.72 11.75 -16.57
N LEU A 5 6.19 11.75 -15.34
CA LEU A 5 5.40 10.65 -14.80
C LEU A 5 4.00 10.59 -15.42
N GLY A 6 3.44 11.70 -15.89
CA GLY A 6 2.07 11.80 -16.37
C GLY A 6 1.05 11.64 -15.25
N LEU A 7 1.36 12.20 -14.07
CA LEU A 7 0.51 12.16 -12.89
C LEU A 7 -0.23 13.48 -12.62
N GLU A 8 0.08 14.54 -13.37
CA GLU A 8 -0.63 15.81 -13.23
C GLU A 8 -2.11 15.64 -13.55
N GLY A 9 -2.97 16.04 -12.62
CA GLY A 9 -4.43 15.88 -12.71
C GLY A 9 -4.94 14.44 -12.55
N ALA A 10 -4.07 13.43 -12.39
CA ALA A 10 -4.48 12.04 -12.17
C ALA A 10 -5.33 11.89 -10.90
N ARG A 11 -6.39 11.10 -10.99
CA ARG A 11 -7.32 10.81 -9.88
C ARG A 11 -6.81 9.63 -9.08
N VAL A 12 -6.22 9.90 -7.93
CA VAL A 12 -5.52 8.91 -7.10
C VAL A 12 -6.31 8.64 -5.83
N LEU A 13 -6.55 7.38 -5.53
CA LEU A 13 -7.10 6.93 -4.27
C LEU A 13 -6.06 6.15 -3.48
N VAL A 14 -5.77 6.61 -2.27
CA VAL A 14 -4.89 5.93 -1.32
C VAL A 14 -5.73 5.35 -0.18
N ALA A 15 -5.73 4.03 -0.02
CA ALA A 15 -6.30 3.37 1.14
C ALA A 15 -5.23 3.18 2.21
N GLY A 16 -5.44 3.79 3.38
CA GLY A 16 -4.51 3.81 4.51
C GLY A 16 -3.76 5.14 4.65
N ALA A 17 -4.03 5.88 5.74
CA ALA A 17 -3.40 7.15 6.10
C ALA A 17 -2.26 7.01 7.14
N GLY A 18 -1.69 5.80 7.28
CA GLY A 18 -0.53 5.58 8.16
C GLY A 18 0.73 6.28 7.63
N THR A 19 1.88 6.09 8.31
CA THR A 19 3.14 6.77 7.98
C THR A 19 3.51 6.68 6.50
N LEU A 20 3.47 5.49 5.91
CA LEU A 20 3.73 5.30 4.47
C LEU A 20 2.63 5.92 3.60
N GLY A 21 1.36 5.74 3.97
CA GLY A 21 0.25 6.32 3.22
C GLY A 21 0.29 7.84 3.19
N GLY A 22 0.62 8.49 4.30
CA GLY A 22 0.81 9.93 4.38
C GLY A 22 1.92 10.44 3.46
N ALA A 23 3.08 9.74 3.44
CA ALA A 23 4.19 10.07 2.55
C ALA A 23 3.79 9.92 1.07
N LEU A 24 3.02 8.88 0.73
CA LEU A 24 2.50 8.70 -0.62
C LEU A 24 1.53 9.80 -1.04
N VAL A 25 0.61 10.20 -0.17
CA VAL A 25 -0.32 11.31 -0.44
C VAL A 25 0.46 12.58 -0.76
N GLN A 26 1.48 12.92 0.03
CA GLN A 26 2.36 14.07 -0.25
C GLN A 26 3.09 13.92 -1.59
N GLY A 27 3.61 12.73 -1.89
CA GLY A 27 4.29 12.44 -3.15
C GLY A 27 3.36 12.60 -4.36
N PHE A 28 2.15 12.08 -4.31
CA PHE A 28 1.17 12.24 -5.38
C PHE A 28 0.72 13.69 -5.57
N ILE A 29 0.48 14.43 -4.47
CA ILE A 29 0.16 15.86 -4.54
C ILE A 29 1.34 16.65 -5.14
N GLY A 30 2.58 16.33 -4.74
CA GLY A 30 3.78 16.92 -5.31
C GLY A 30 3.96 16.64 -6.81
N ALA A 31 3.39 15.54 -7.31
CA ALA A 31 3.32 15.21 -8.74
C ALA A 31 2.09 15.81 -9.47
N GLY A 32 1.30 16.66 -8.79
CA GLY A 32 0.14 17.35 -9.37
C GLY A 32 -1.15 16.51 -9.42
N ALA A 33 -1.20 15.35 -8.75
CA ALA A 33 -2.37 14.50 -8.73
C ALA A 33 -3.47 15.04 -7.80
N ARG A 34 -4.72 14.69 -8.11
CA ARG A 34 -5.88 14.85 -7.22
C ARG A 34 -6.01 13.62 -6.35
N VAL A 35 -5.88 13.78 -5.04
CA VAL A 35 -5.84 12.64 -4.12
C VAL A 35 -7.08 12.59 -3.24
N ALA A 36 -7.65 11.38 -3.08
CA ALA A 36 -8.57 11.03 -2.00
C ALA A 36 -7.94 9.94 -1.12
N VAL A 37 -8.35 9.89 0.13
CA VAL A 37 -7.78 8.98 1.13
C VAL A 37 -8.89 8.29 1.92
N ILE A 38 -8.73 6.99 2.15
CA ILE A 38 -9.61 6.22 3.03
C ILE A 38 -8.79 5.71 4.21
N ASP A 39 -9.25 5.92 5.43
CA ASP A 39 -8.69 5.30 6.65
C ASP A 39 -9.81 5.07 7.68
N VAL A 40 -9.61 4.12 8.58
CA VAL A 40 -10.53 3.90 9.70
C VAL A 40 -10.39 4.97 10.78
N SER A 41 -9.28 5.65 10.85
CA SER A 41 -8.96 6.67 11.85
C SER A 41 -9.28 8.08 11.34
N GLU A 42 -10.35 8.66 11.86
CA GLU A 42 -10.72 10.05 11.60
C GLU A 42 -9.59 11.02 12.01
N ALA A 43 -8.92 10.76 13.14
CA ALA A 43 -7.83 11.60 13.61
C ALA A 43 -6.65 11.65 12.63
N ARG A 44 -6.25 10.49 12.06
CA ARG A 44 -5.19 10.45 11.03
C ARG A 44 -5.58 11.17 9.75
N LEU A 45 -6.83 11.04 9.33
CA LEU A 45 -7.32 11.75 8.16
C LEU A 45 -7.34 13.26 8.38
N ALA A 46 -7.76 13.74 9.56
CA ALA A 46 -7.75 15.14 9.92
C ALA A 46 -6.32 15.72 9.95
N GLU A 47 -5.37 15.00 10.57
CA GLU A 47 -3.95 15.36 10.58
C GLU A 47 -3.38 15.44 9.16
N LEU A 48 -3.65 14.41 8.34
CA LEU A 48 -3.20 14.36 6.95
C LEU A 48 -3.81 15.49 6.11
N GLY A 49 -5.10 15.75 6.25
CA GLY A 49 -5.78 16.86 5.58
C GLY A 49 -5.16 18.20 5.92
N SER A 50 -4.89 18.44 7.20
CA SER A 50 -4.21 19.67 7.66
C SER A 50 -2.80 19.82 7.09
N ALA A 51 -2.07 18.72 6.95
CA ALA A 51 -0.69 18.72 6.45
C ALA A 51 -0.61 18.84 4.91
N THR A 52 -1.63 18.41 4.17
CA THR A 52 -1.57 18.25 2.71
C THR A 52 -2.55 19.12 1.93
N GLY A 53 -3.54 19.72 2.60
CA GLY A 53 -4.62 20.45 1.95
C GLY A 53 -5.69 19.56 1.28
N VAL A 54 -5.64 18.24 1.49
CA VAL A 54 -6.76 17.37 1.11
C VAL A 54 -7.90 17.60 2.07
N ASP A 55 -9.08 17.89 1.55
CA ASP A 55 -10.23 18.29 2.35
C ASP A 55 -11.55 17.63 1.92
N GLY A 56 -12.59 17.88 2.72
CA GLY A 56 -13.97 17.53 2.44
C GLY A 56 -14.18 16.05 2.11
N ASP A 57 -14.94 15.81 1.05
CA ASP A 57 -15.36 14.46 0.64
C ASP A 57 -14.20 13.56 0.19
N ARG A 58 -12.99 14.11 0.00
CA ARG A 58 -11.78 13.34 -0.35
C ARG A 58 -11.14 12.64 0.83
N LEU A 59 -11.55 12.94 2.07
CA LEU A 59 -11.17 12.23 3.29
C LEU A 59 -12.33 11.34 3.74
N VAL A 60 -12.20 10.04 3.54
CA VAL A 60 -13.27 9.07 3.79
C VAL A 60 -12.95 8.22 5.00
N VAL A 61 -13.67 8.42 6.10
CA VAL A 61 -13.58 7.54 7.27
C VAL A 61 -14.34 6.25 6.99
N ALA A 62 -13.66 5.11 6.97
CA ALA A 62 -14.29 3.80 6.76
C ALA A 62 -13.40 2.63 7.18
N ASP A 63 -14.03 1.56 7.65
CA ASP A 63 -13.41 0.25 7.81
C ASP A 63 -13.54 -0.55 6.50
N LEU A 64 -12.40 -0.92 5.93
CA LEU A 64 -12.31 -1.66 4.68
C LEU A 64 -12.22 -3.19 4.87
N SER A 65 -12.25 -3.69 6.09
CA SER A 65 -12.09 -5.11 6.40
C SER A 65 -13.25 -5.98 5.90
N GLY A 66 -14.41 -5.38 5.59
CA GLY A 66 -15.59 -6.06 5.05
C GLY A 66 -16.04 -5.48 3.69
N ALA A 67 -16.66 -6.32 2.86
CA ALA A 67 -17.10 -5.97 1.50
C ALA A 67 -18.06 -4.76 1.46
N ALA A 68 -19.00 -4.67 2.40
CA ALA A 68 -19.98 -3.58 2.45
C ALA A 68 -19.31 -2.23 2.77
N GLY A 69 -18.39 -2.19 3.75
CA GLY A 69 -17.60 -1.01 4.09
C GLY A 69 -16.72 -0.58 2.92
N ALA A 70 -16.02 -1.53 2.30
CA ALA A 70 -15.22 -1.30 1.11
C ALA A 70 -16.04 -0.69 -0.03
N SER A 71 -17.23 -1.26 -0.33
CA SER A 71 -18.11 -0.77 -1.39
C SER A 71 -18.54 0.68 -1.17
N THR A 72 -19.04 0.99 0.02
CA THR A 72 -19.48 2.34 0.36
C THR A 72 -18.35 3.36 0.31
N ALA A 73 -17.19 3.02 0.87
CA ALA A 73 -16.02 3.90 0.92
C ALA A 73 -15.44 4.18 -0.48
N MET A 74 -15.31 3.15 -1.30
CA MET A 74 -14.81 3.26 -2.67
C MET A 74 -15.73 4.13 -3.52
N ALA A 75 -17.06 3.95 -3.43
CA ALA A 75 -18.03 4.77 -4.15
C ALA A 75 -17.93 6.26 -3.77
N ARG A 76 -17.84 6.58 -2.47
CA ARG A 76 -17.66 7.95 -1.98
C ARG A 76 -16.37 8.60 -2.50
N ALA A 77 -15.25 7.89 -2.38
CA ALA A 77 -13.95 8.39 -2.82
C ALA A 77 -13.91 8.62 -4.34
N GLN A 78 -14.45 7.69 -5.12
CA GLN A 78 -14.53 7.83 -6.59
C GLN A 78 -15.43 9.01 -6.99
N ALA A 79 -16.56 9.21 -6.33
CA ALA A 79 -17.44 10.36 -6.58
C ALA A 79 -16.71 11.68 -6.29
N ALA A 80 -16.00 11.79 -5.16
CA ALA A 80 -15.22 12.97 -4.79
C ALA A 80 -14.08 13.29 -5.79
N LEU A 81 -13.48 12.26 -6.42
CA LEU A 81 -12.44 12.41 -7.44
C LEU A 81 -13.03 12.68 -8.85
N GLY A 82 -14.26 12.28 -9.12
CA GLY A 82 -14.83 12.27 -10.47
C GLY A 82 -14.31 11.13 -11.34
N GLY A 83 -13.90 10.02 -10.75
CA GLY A 83 -13.36 8.81 -11.38
C GLY A 83 -12.10 8.28 -10.67
N LEU A 84 -11.38 7.32 -11.28
CA LEU A 84 -10.24 6.67 -10.64
C LEU A 84 -9.19 6.23 -11.66
N ASP A 85 -8.00 6.86 -11.64
CA ASP A 85 -6.88 6.50 -12.51
C ASP A 85 -5.87 5.61 -11.79
N VAL A 86 -5.65 5.88 -10.49
CA VAL A 86 -4.68 5.16 -9.66
C VAL A 86 -5.32 4.74 -8.35
N PHE A 87 -5.18 3.48 -7.99
CA PHE A 87 -5.55 2.95 -6.68
C PHE A 87 -4.33 2.38 -5.97
N VAL A 88 -4.04 2.87 -4.77
CA VAL A 88 -2.97 2.36 -3.90
C VAL A 88 -3.59 1.77 -2.64
N HIS A 89 -3.37 0.48 -2.40
CA HIS A 89 -3.82 -0.18 -1.18
C HIS A 89 -2.66 -0.35 -0.20
N GLY A 90 -2.60 0.53 0.80
CA GLY A 90 -1.59 0.54 1.86
C GLY A 90 -2.11 0.10 3.25
N VAL A 91 -3.36 -0.38 3.33
CA VAL A 91 -3.94 -0.84 4.59
C VAL A 91 -3.29 -2.14 5.05
N GLY A 92 -2.95 -2.21 6.32
CA GLY A 92 -2.42 -3.43 6.91
C GLY A 92 -2.04 -3.26 8.37
N ILE A 93 -2.15 -4.36 9.09
CA ILE A 93 -1.71 -4.50 10.49
C ILE A 93 -0.69 -5.63 10.57
N ASN A 94 0.23 -5.50 11.51
CA ASN A 94 1.20 -6.54 11.82
C ASN A 94 1.15 -6.82 13.32
N ASP A 95 0.99 -8.09 13.65
CA ASP A 95 1.02 -8.59 15.00
C ASP A 95 2.13 -9.65 15.07
N ARG A 96 3.04 -9.54 16.03
CA ARG A 96 4.26 -10.37 16.10
C ARG A 96 4.22 -11.24 17.37
N ARG A 97 3.87 -12.50 17.19
CA ARG A 97 3.90 -13.50 18.26
C ARG A 97 4.19 -14.89 17.72
N PRO A 98 4.62 -15.86 18.54
CA PRO A 98 4.78 -17.27 18.15
C PRO A 98 3.45 -17.83 17.59
N ILE A 99 3.55 -18.77 16.66
CA ILE A 99 2.36 -19.38 16.02
C ILE A 99 1.35 -19.95 17.03
N PRO A 100 1.77 -20.67 18.10
CA PRO A 100 0.81 -21.20 19.07
C PRO A 100 0.02 -20.16 19.87
N ASP A 101 0.48 -18.91 19.88
CA ASP A 101 -0.11 -17.83 20.69
C ASP A 101 -1.18 -17.03 19.93
N TYR A 102 -1.44 -17.37 18.64
CA TYR A 102 -2.51 -16.76 17.88
C TYR A 102 -3.84 -17.44 18.17
N ALA A 103 -4.85 -16.64 18.55
CA ALA A 103 -6.25 -17.08 18.55
C ALA A 103 -6.83 -17.02 17.13
N GLU A 104 -7.92 -17.74 16.88
CA GLU A 104 -8.68 -17.68 15.63
C GLU A 104 -9.08 -16.23 15.29
N SER A 105 -9.57 -15.47 16.25
CA SER A 105 -9.93 -14.06 16.08
C SER A 105 -8.77 -13.16 15.67
N ASP A 106 -7.53 -13.46 16.05
CA ASP A 106 -6.35 -12.72 15.60
C ASP A 106 -6.07 -12.99 14.12
N TRP A 107 -6.15 -14.26 13.73
CA TRP A 107 -6.04 -14.68 12.35
C TRP A 107 -7.10 -14.00 11.48
N ASP A 108 -8.38 -14.11 11.85
CA ASP A 108 -9.49 -13.53 11.10
C ASP A 108 -9.34 -12.01 10.93
N ARG A 109 -8.96 -11.30 12.00
CA ARG A 109 -8.72 -9.86 11.97
C ARG A 109 -7.59 -9.50 11.01
N ILE A 110 -6.47 -10.22 11.06
CA ILE A 110 -5.32 -9.94 10.19
C ILE A 110 -5.67 -10.23 8.72
N VAL A 111 -6.36 -11.33 8.44
CA VAL A 111 -6.82 -11.67 7.09
C VAL A 111 -7.83 -10.64 6.58
N ALA A 112 -8.82 -10.26 7.39
CA ALA A 112 -9.82 -9.27 7.02
C ALA A 112 -9.19 -7.92 6.67
N VAL A 113 -8.29 -7.42 7.53
CA VAL A 113 -7.66 -6.10 7.34
C VAL A 113 -6.62 -6.11 6.22
N ASN A 114 -5.77 -7.14 6.10
CA ASN A 114 -4.64 -7.12 5.17
C ASN A 114 -4.97 -7.66 3.78
N LEU A 115 -5.85 -8.66 3.69
CA LEU A 115 -6.12 -9.40 2.46
C LEU A 115 -7.52 -9.14 1.92
N SER A 116 -8.55 -9.32 2.74
CA SER A 116 -9.93 -9.15 2.29
C SER A 116 -10.19 -7.70 1.87
N SER A 117 -9.68 -6.72 2.62
CA SER A 117 -9.77 -5.30 2.26
C SER A 117 -9.12 -5.03 0.90
N ALA A 118 -7.92 -5.59 0.65
CA ALA A 118 -7.23 -5.43 -0.62
C ALA A 118 -8.03 -6.02 -1.78
N PHE A 119 -8.60 -7.21 -1.59
CA PHE A 119 -9.40 -7.87 -2.61
C PHE A 119 -10.66 -7.08 -2.96
N PHE A 120 -11.49 -6.74 -1.96
CA PHE A 120 -12.77 -6.08 -2.21
C PHE A 120 -12.61 -4.65 -2.75
N THR A 121 -11.64 -3.89 -2.27
CA THR A 121 -11.39 -2.54 -2.79
C THR A 121 -10.80 -2.58 -4.20
N ALA A 122 -9.89 -3.50 -4.49
CA ALA A 122 -9.33 -3.67 -5.82
C ALA A 122 -10.37 -4.15 -6.83
N GLN A 123 -11.27 -5.07 -6.46
CA GLN A 123 -12.37 -5.51 -7.32
C GLN A 123 -13.19 -4.30 -7.81
N ILE A 124 -13.55 -3.39 -6.93
CA ILE A 124 -14.32 -2.18 -7.28
C ILE A 124 -13.48 -1.21 -8.12
N ALA A 125 -12.22 -1.02 -7.77
CA ALA A 125 -11.30 -0.15 -8.52
C ALA A 125 -11.11 -0.66 -9.96
N LEU A 126 -10.88 -1.96 -10.12
CA LEU A 126 -10.65 -2.61 -11.41
C LEU A 126 -11.87 -2.50 -12.33
N GLU A 127 -13.09 -2.68 -11.82
CA GLU A 127 -14.31 -2.49 -12.63
C GLU A 127 -14.47 -1.05 -13.11
N ALA A 128 -14.18 -0.05 -12.26
CA ALA A 128 -14.20 1.35 -12.66
C ALA A 128 -13.13 1.67 -13.71
N MET A 129 -11.92 1.12 -13.54
CA MET A 129 -10.80 1.28 -14.46
C MET A 129 -11.06 0.57 -15.79
N ARG A 130 -11.69 -0.61 -15.76
CA ARG A 130 -12.08 -1.37 -16.96
C ARG A 130 -13.05 -0.59 -17.83
N ALA A 131 -14.04 0.09 -17.22
CA ALA A 131 -14.99 0.90 -17.97
C ALA A 131 -14.32 2.06 -18.74
N GLN A 132 -13.17 2.57 -18.27
CA GLN A 132 -12.40 3.63 -18.94
C GLN A 132 -11.20 3.11 -19.75
N GLN A 133 -10.95 1.77 -19.76
CA GLN A 133 -9.81 1.12 -20.45
C GLN A 133 -8.44 1.68 -20.01
N HIS A 134 -8.32 2.06 -18.77
CA HIS A 134 -7.11 2.63 -18.18
C HIS A 134 -7.13 2.51 -16.66
N GLY A 135 -6.01 2.14 -16.06
CA GLY A 135 -5.87 2.12 -14.62
C GLY A 135 -4.51 1.65 -14.11
N ARG A 136 -4.21 2.01 -12.89
CA ARG A 136 -3.01 1.61 -12.17
C ARG A 136 -3.38 1.16 -10.76
N VAL A 137 -3.07 -0.07 -10.41
CA VAL A 137 -3.26 -0.60 -9.05
C VAL A 137 -1.90 -0.94 -8.46
N VAL A 138 -1.64 -0.44 -7.26
CA VAL A 138 -0.41 -0.72 -6.51
C VAL A 138 -0.76 -1.24 -5.13
N PHE A 139 -0.39 -2.47 -4.85
CA PHE A 139 -0.54 -3.08 -3.52
C PHE A 139 0.72 -2.91 -2.67
N PHE A 140 0.53 -2.90 -1.36
CA PHE A 140 1.63 -3.04 -0.40
C PHE A 140 1.74 -4.49 0.07
N SER A 141 2.75 -5.19 -0.45
CA SER A 141 3.26 -6.45 0.07
C SER A 141 4.30 -6.20 1.17
N SER A 142 5.27 -7.06 1.30
CA SER A 142 6.41 -6.99 2.21
C SER A 142 7.45 -8.04 1.80
N VAL A 143 8.70 -7.88 2.22
CA VAL A 143 9.69 -8.98 2.17
C VAL A 143 9.19 -10.23 2.88
N ALA A 144 8.31 -10.09 3.88
CA ALA A 144 7.65 -11.20 4.56
C ALA A 144 6.68 -11.99 3.65
N GLY A 145 6.27 -11.45 2.52
CA GLY A 145 5.49 -12.18 1.51
C GLY A 145 6.33 -13.15 0.65
N LEU A 146 7.66 -13.08 0.74
CA LEU A 146 8.61 -13.98 0.08
C LEU A 146 9.38 -14.80 1.08
N MET A 147 9.85 -14.20 2.17
CA MET A 147 10.74 -14.81 3.15
C MET A 147 10.00 -15.19 4.42
N GLY A 148 10.38 -16.32 5.01
CA GLY A 148 9.91 -16.69 6.35
C GLY A 148 10.50 -15.77 7.42
N HIS A 149 9.64 -15.06 8.14
CA HIS A 149 10.02 -14.26 9.30
C HIS A 149 9.45 -14.87 10.57
N ARG A 150 10.31 -15.07 11.57
CA ARG A 150 9.86 -15.58 12.87
C ARG A 150 8.79 -14.65 13.46
N ASN A 151 7.76 -15.23 14.06
CA ASN A 151 6.65 -14.51 14.71
C ASN A 151 5.77 -13.66 13.77
N HIS A 152 5.73 -13.96 12.48
CA HIS A 152 4.94 -13.21 11.50
C HIS A 152 3.92 -14.09 10.75
N GLY A 153 3.47 -15.22 11.33
CA GLY A 153 2.67 -16.22 10.63
C GLY A 153 1.51 -15.64 9.80
N PRO A 154 0.46 -15.09 10.41
CA PRO A 154 -0.70 -14.56 9.66
C PRO A 154 -0.33 -13.37 8.74
N TYR A 155 0.53 -12.47 9.21
CA TYR A 155 0.98 -11.34 8.40
C TYR A 155 1.71 -11.79 7.13
N ALA A 156 2.68 -12.69 7.26
CA ALA A 156 3.44 -13.22 6.13
C ALA A 156 2.53 -13.96 5.14
N ALA A 157 1.57 -14.74 5.65
CA ALA A 157 0.57 -15.42 4.83
C ALA A 157 -0.26 -14.42 3.99
N THR A 158 -0.75 -13.33 4.61
CA THR A 158 -1.50 -12.30 3.87
C THR A 158 -0.64 -11.58 2.84
N LYS A 159 0.65 -11.31 3.13
CA LYS A 159 1.55 -10.64 2.18
C LYS A 159 1.97 -11.56 1.03
N GLY A 160 2.11 -12.87 1.28
CA GLY A 160 2.27 -13.88 0.22
C GLY A 160 1.03 -14.00 -0.67
N ALA A 161 -0.16 -13.95 -0.08
CA ALA A 161 -1.42 -13.91 -0.83
C ALA A 161 -1.55 -12.67 -1.70
N ILE A 162 -1.15 -11.47 -1.21
CA ILE A 162 -1.11 -10.23 -1.99
C ILE A 162 -0.18 -10.38 -3.21
N ASN A 163 0.98 -11.03 -3.06
CA ASN A 163 1.89 -11.27 -4.19
C ASN A 163 1.21 -12.10 -5.29
N GLN A 164 0.46 -13.13 -4.91
CA GLN A 164 -0.24 -13.95 -5.90
C GLN A 164 -1.47 -13.25 -6.48
N LEU A 165 -2.23 -12.54 -5.66
CA LEU A 165 -3.38 -11.74 -6.09
C LEU A 165 -2.98 -10.67 -7.13
N THR A 166 -1.84 -10.01 -6.90
CA THR A 166 -1.24 -9.06 -7.85
C THR A 166 -1.06 -9.68 -9.25
N LYS A 167 -0.53 -10.90 -9.31
CA LYS A 167 -0.29 -11.60 -10.58
C LYS A 167 -1.58 -12.02 -11.28
N VAL A 168 -2.55 -12.51 -10.51
CA VAL A 168 -3.85 -12.93 -11.07
C VAL A 168 -4.58 -11.73 -11.65
N MET A 169 -4.73 -10.65 -10.87
CA MET A 169 -5.39 -9.43 -11.35
C MET A 169 -4.64 -8.79 -12.54
N ALA A 170 -3.31 -8.79 -12.54
CA ALA A 170 -2.53 -8.32 -13.68
C ALA A 170 -2.84 -9.11 -14.95
N HIS A 171 -2.93 -10.44 -14.85
CA HIS A 171 -3.24 -11.30 -15.99
C HIS A 171 -4.66 -11.06 -16.53
N GLU A 172 -5.64 -10.91 -15.64
CA GLU A 172 -7.05 -10.74 -16.02
C GLU A 172 -7.35 -9.38 -16.66
N TYR A 173 -6.65 -8.32 -16.23
CA TYR A 173 -6.98 -6.93 -16.59
C TYR A 173 -5.97 -6.25 -17.54
N ALA A 174 -4.89 -6.93 -17.93
CA ALA A 174 -3.87 -6.33 -18.81
C ALA A 174 -4.42 -5.90 -20.17
N ALA A 175 -5.35 -6.67 -20.75
CA ALA A 175 -5.99 -6.36 -22.03
C ALA A 175 -6.88 -5.10 -21.96
N ASP A 176 -7.31 -4.71 -20.78
CA ASP A 176 -8.12 -3.51 -20.54
C ASP A 176 -7.24 -2.25 -20.28
N GLY A 177 -5.92 -2.30 -20.54
CA GLY A 177 -5.00 -1.19 -20.35
C GLY A 177 -4.68 -0.90 -18.87
N ILE A 178 -4.96 -1.86 -17.97
CA ILE A 178 -4.75 -1.74 -16.52
C ILE A 178 -3.48 -2.48 -16.12
N THR A 179 -2.64 -1.85 -15.31
CA THR A 179 -1.51 -2.54 -14.67
C THR A 179 -1.79 -2.75 -13.18
N VAL A 180 -1.43 -3.93 -12.69
CA VAL A 180 -1.54 -4.29 -11.27
C VAL A 180 -0.17 -4.74 -10.78
N ASN A 181 0.41 -4.02 -9.83
CA ASN A 181 1.73 -4.31 -9.27
C ASN A 181 1.69 -4.24 -7.74
N ALA A 182 2.75 -4.71 -7.10
CA ALA A 182 2.95 -4.54 -5.68
C ALA A 182 4.35 -3.99 -5.39
N VAL A 183 4.47 -3.19 -4.34
CA VAL A 183 5.74 -2.89 -3.69
C VAL A 183 5.91 -3.76 -2.46
N ALA A 184 7.12 -4.22 -2.19
CA ALA A 184 7.46 -5.08 -1.06
C ALA A 184 8.60 -4.43 -0.24
N PRO A 185 8.27 -3.48 0.66
CA PRO A 185 9.28 -2.86 1.51
C PRO A 185 9.93 -3.86 2.46
N GLY A 186 11.23 -3.65 2.72
CA GLY A 186 11.97 -4.28 3.79
C GLY A 186 11.78 -3.55 5.13
N TYR A 187 12.87 -3.48 5.90
CA TYR A 187 12.89 -2.72 7.15
C TYR A 187 13.01 -1.21 6.86
N MET A 188 11.97 -0.47 7.19
CA MET A 188 11.87 0.97 6.97
C MET A 188 11.98 1.75 8.27
N GLU A 189 12.66 2.91 8.25
CA GLU A 189 12.62 3.86 9.34
C GLU A 189 11.26 4.58 9.36
N THR A 190 10.48 4.30 10.40
CA THR A 190 9.24 4.98 10.73
C THR A 190 9.32 5.44 12.17
N ASN A 191 8.55 6.42 12.57
CA ASN A 191 8.55 6.90 13.97
C ASN A 191 8.38 5.74 14.97
N LEU A 192 7.52 4.78 14.66
CA LEU A 192 7.27 3.62 15.52
C LEU A 192 8.46 2.64 15.54
N THR A 193 9.04 2.34 14.38
CA THR A 193 10.18 1.42 14.26
C THR A 193 11.42 2.03 14.91
N THR A 194 11.67 3.30 14.69
CA THR A 194 12.81 4.04 15.24
C THR A 194 12.75 4.08 16.75
N ALA A 195 11.60 4.41 17.35
CA ALA A 195 11.43 4.41 18.80
C ALA A 195 11.69 3.04 19.42
N TYR A 196 11.15 1.97 18.81
CA TYR A 196 11.37 0.60 19.27
C TYR A 196 12.85 0.19 19.16
N LEU A 197 13.50 0.44 18.04
CA LEU A 197 14.88 0.03 17.78
C LEU A 197 15.90 0.83 18.60
N ASN A 198 15.61 2.09 18.93
CA ASN A 198 16.43 2.87 19.85
C ASN A 198 16.38 2.32 21.29
N ALA A 199 15.24 1.76 21.69
CA ALA A 199 15.09 1.08 22.96
C ALA A 199 15.72 -0.34 22.97
N HIS A 200 16.02 -0.93 21.80
CA HIS A 200 16.55 -2.28 21.63
C HIS A 200 17.78 -2.31 20.70
N PRO A 201 18.94 -1.75 21.12
CA PRO A 201 20.12 -1.60 20.25
C PRO A 201 20.63 -2.92 19.65
N ALA A 202 20.65 -3.99 20.44
CA ALA A 202 21.10 -5.30 19.97
C ALA A 202 20.20 -5.85 18.84
N GLU A 203 18.91 -5.64 18.92
CA GLU A 203 17.98 -6.01 17.83
C GLU A 203 18.18 -5.13 16.59
N ARG A 204 18.45 -3.84 16.79
CA ARG A 204 18.79 -2.92 15.70
C ARG A 204 20.02 -3.40 14.95
N GLU A 205 21.11 -3.72 15.63
CA GLU A 205 22.34 -4.25 15.05
C GLU A 205 22.07 -5.57 14.31
N ARG A 206 21.37 -6.50 14.93
CA ARG A 206 20.99 -7.77 14.32
C ARG A 206 20.21 -7.58 13.02
N LEU A 207 19.25 -6.67 12.98
CA LEU A 207 18.48 -6.39 11.76
C LEU A 207 19.34 -5.75 10.68
N LEU A 208 20.28 -4.86 11.04
CA LEU A 208 21.19 -4.25 10.07
C LEU A 208 22.11 -5.26 9.39
N THR A 209 22.56 -6.31 10.11
CA THR A 209 23.38 -7.39 9.48
C THR A 209 22.61 -8.18 8.41
N LEU A 210 21.28 -8.11 8.42
CA LEU A 210 20.45 -8.80 7.43
C LEU A 210 20.24 -7.98 6.14
N ILE A 211 20.65 -6.72 6.11
CA ILE A 211 20.41 -5.80 4.99
C ILE A 211 21.76 -5.49 4.33
N PRO A 212 22.02 -5.95 3.09
CA PRO A 212 23.27 -5.67 2.41
C PRO A 212 23.63 -4.19 2.30
N ALA A 213 22.63 -3.30 2.16
CA ALA A 213 22.86 -1.86 2.14
C ALA A 213 23.32 -1.27 3.48
N GLY A 214 23.33 -2.06 4.58
CA GLY A 214 23.81 -1.67 5.91
C GLY A 214 22.98 -0.63 6.63
N ARG A 215 21.78 -0.32 6.15
CA ARG A 215 20.87 0.67 6.75
C ARG A 215 19.39 0.29 6.53
N PHE A 216 18.53 0.88 7.31
CA PHE A 216 17.10 0.84 7.04
C PHE A 216 16.74 1.75 5.87
N GLY A 217 15.63 1.43 5.19
CA GLY A 217 15.09 2.28 4.13
C GLY A 217 14.38 3.51 4.71
N GLN A 218 14.37 4.60 3.93
CA GLN A 218 13.63 5.82 4.24
C GLN A 218 12.27 5.82 3.54
N LEU A 219 11.31 6.61 4.02
CA LEU A 219 9.95 6.65 3.46
C LEU A 219 9.91 7.11 2.00
N ASP A 220 10.72 8.10 1.64
CA ASP A 220 10.83 8.63 0.29
C ASP A 220 11.38 7.61 -0.72
N GLU A 221 12.18 6.62 -0.24
CA GLU A 221 12.67 5.52 -1.07
C GLU A 221 11.54 4.54 -1.47
N VAL A 222 10.38 4.60 -0.81
CA VAL A 222 9.17 3.86 -1.21
C VAL A 222 8.27 4.72 -2.10
N VAL A 223 8.21 6.03 -1.86
CA VAL A 223 7.36 6.96 -2.62
C VAL A 223 7.71 6.95 -4.10
N GLY A 224 8.99 7.12 -4.45
CA GLY A 224 9.44 7.13 -5.85
C GLY A 224 9.02 5.90 -6.65
N PRO A 225 9.30 4.67 -6.19
CA PRO A 225 8.83 3.44 -6.82
C PRO A 225 7.32 3.33 -6.98
N VAL A 226 6.52 3.77 -5.99
CA VAL A 226 5.05 3.77 -6.11
C VAL A 226 4.59 4.77 -7.16
N LEU A 227 5.12 5.98 -7.18
CA LEU A 227 4.82 6.98 -8.22
C LEU A 227 5.19 6.46 -9.62
N PHE A 228 6.33 5.78 -9.76
CA PHE A 228 6.71 5.14 -11.02
C PHE A 228 5.69 4.08 -11.45
N LEU A 229 5.33 3.14 -10.58
CA LEU A 229 4.35 2.09 -10.89
C LEU A 229 2.94 2.66 -11.19
N ALA A 230 2.60 3.79 -10.60
CA ALA A 230 1.35 4.53 -10.85
C ALA A 230 1.38 5.36 -12.13
N SER A 231 2.54 5.56 -12.74
CA SER A 231 2.75 6.46 -13.86
C SER A 231 2.47 5.83 -15.22
N ARG A 232 2.42 6.67 -16.27
CA ARG A 232 2.39 6.20 -17.66
C ARG A 232 3.69 5.49 -18.07
N GLN A 233 4.81 5.75 -17.40
CA GLN A 233 6.11 5.13 -17.68
C GLN A 233 6.13 3.63 -17.34
N ALA A 234 5.24 3.19 -16.44
CA ALA A 234 5.08 1.79 -16.07
C ALA A 234 3.99 1.06 -16.87
N SER A 235 3.55 1.59 -18.01
CA SER A 235 2.42 1.04 -18.78
C SER A 235 2.64 -0.40 -19.28
N PHE A 236 3.89 -0.88 -19.33
CA PHE A 236 4.23 -2.26 -19.70
C PHE A 236 4.77 -3.08 -18.51
N VAL A 237 4.67 -2.54 -17.28
CA VAL A 237 5.03 -3.21 -16.04
C VAL A 237 3.74 -3.65 -15.35
N THR A 238 3.45 -4.95 -15.35
CA THR A 238 2.28 -5.52 -14.67
C THR A 238 2.59 -6.90 -14.08
N GLY A 239 1.95 -7.25 -12.97
CA GLY A 239 2.18 -8.49 -12.23
C GLY A 239 3.49 -8.53 -11.45
N HIS A 240 4.21 -7.41 -11.35
CA HIS A 240 5.51 -7.34 -10.69
C HIS A 240 5.40 -7.06 -9.20
N ILE A 241 6.29 -7.71 -8.42
CA ILE A 241 6.48 -7.43 -7.00
C ILE A 241 7.84 -6.75 -6.87
N LEU A 242 7.82 -5.43 -6.67
CA LEU A 242 9.03 -4.63 -6.57
C LEU A 242 9.54 -4.59 -5.13
N TYR A 243 10.64 -5.29 -4.86
CA TYR A 243 11.28 -5.29 -3.55
C TYR A 243 12.06 -3.99 -3.34
N ILE A 244 11.81 -3.32 -2.20
CA ILE A 244 12.45 -2.07 -1.78
C ILE A 244 13.06 -2.36 -0.40
N ASP A 245 14.20 -3.06 -0.38
CA ASP A 245 14.65 -3.78 0.82
C ASP A 245 16.16 -3.71 1.08
N GLY A 246 16.91 -2.90 0.31
CA GLY A 246 18.36 -2.77 0.44
C GLY A 246 19.11 -4.07 0.17
N GLY A 247 18.54 -4.99 -0.64
CA GLY A 247 19.14 -6.28 -0.98
C GLY A 247 18.78 -7.41 -0.01
N ARG A 248 17.87 -7.21 0.93
CA ARG A 248 17.50 -8.21 1.95
C ARG A 248 17.02 -9.56 1.37
N THR A 249 16.36 -9.54 0.22
CA THR A 249 15.77 -10.74 -0.39
C THR A 249 16.70 -11.46 -1.36
N VAL A 250 17.91 -10.96 -1.60
CA VAL A 250 18.89 -11.58 -2.52
C VAL A 250 20.04 -12.28 -1.80
N VAL A 251 19.99 -12.38 -0.46
CA VAL A 251 20.99 -13.03 0.39
C VAL A 251 20.35 -13.98 1.39
#